data_d60cb06859a835c944f8b30dd2729b8c
#
_entry.id   d60cb06859a835c944f8b30dd2729b8c
#
_cell.length_a   1.000
_cell.length_b   1.000
_cell.length_c   1.000
_cell.angle_alpha   90.00
_cell.angle_beta   90.00
_cell.angle_gamma   90.00
#
_symmetry.space_group_name_H-M   'P 1'
#
loop_
_entity.id
_entity.type
_entity.pdbx_description
1 polymer ?
#
loop_
_entity_poly.entity_id
_entity_poly.type
_entity_poly.pdbx_seq_one_letter_code
_entity_poly.pdbx_strand_id
1 'polypeptide(L)'
;MKIYKITRFVLYPIIIIADFFQNNFTKYFTPMNIGPVTTKNWSKIINKFFKKKDFVLDYGCGVGFFCKLFNHKKYLGVDVNENFILNAKKINTRYKFSNFKDNVTKNYKKSINAILINNVIHHLSDKQVKESFRFIGKNSKKKSKILIIEPLYPTNFFSLQFFLKALDIGNYIRTKTDYIKILKKEVNMKESYKRKFGMSTAIIFHGYLKS
;
A
#
# COMPACT_ATOMS: atom_id res chain seq x y z
N MET A 1 -14.07 -5.04 17.23
CA MET A 1 -14.28 -5.67 15.89
C MET A 1 -15.75 -5.83 15.48
N LYS A 2 -16.67 -6.32 16.34
CA LYS A 2 -18.11 -6.46 16.00
C LYS A 2 -18.77 -5.10 15.63
N ILE A 3 -18.61 -4.07 16.44
CA ILE A 3 -19.21 -2.73 16.21
C ILE A 3 -18.75 -2.14 14.87
N TYR A 4 -17.47 -2.26 14.54
CA TYR A 4 -16.93 -1.78 13.25
C TYR A 4 -17.59 -2.48 12.06
N LYS A 5 -17.81 -3.80 12.14
CA LYS A 5 -18.52 -4.56 11.09
C LYS A 5 -19.97 -4.10 10.94
N ILE A 6 -20.67 -3.85 12.05
CA ILE A 6 -22.04 -3.32 12.05
C ILE A 6 -22.08 -1.92 11.44
N THR A 7 -21.17 -1.03 11.84
CA THR A 7 -21.08 0.33 11.27
C THR A 7 -20.82 0.28 9.76
N ARG A 8 -19.94 -0.61 9.30
CA ARG A 8 -19.70 -0.80 7.86
C ARG A 8 -20.94 -1.33 7.13
N PHE A 9 -21.70 -2.23 7.74
CA PHE A 9 -22.93 -2.74 7.15
C PHE A 9 -23.95 -1.62 6.93
N VAL A 10 -24.14 -0.76 7.92
CA VAL A 10 -25.03 0.42 7.83
C VAL A 10 -24.56 1.42 6.77
N LEU A 11 -23.24 1.60 6.63
CA LEU A 11 -22.63 2.53 5.67
C LEU A 11 -22.36 1.88 4.30
N TYR A 12 -22.73 0.62 4.10
CA TYR A 12 -22.42 -0.13 2.88
C TYR A 12 -22.86 0.56 1.57
N PRO A 13 -24.05 1.19 1.47
CA PRO A 13 -24.43 1.92 0.26
C PRO A 13 -23.48 3.08 -0.05
N ILE A 14 -23.03 3.81 0.98
CA ILE A 14 -22.10 4.94 0.84
C ILE A 14 -20.72 4.43 0.42
N ILE A 15 -20.31 3.28 0.95
CA ILE A 15 -19.03 2.64 0.59
C ILE A 15 -19.01 2.23 -0.88
N ILE A 16 -20.12 1.65 -1.41
CA ILE A 16 -20.26 1.31 -2.84
C ILE A 16 -20.14 2.54 -3.72
N ILE A 17 -20.82 3.63 -3.33
CA ILE A 17 -20.75 4.89 -4.06
C ILE A 17 -19.32 5.43 -4.05
N ALA A 18 -18.65 5.42 -2.89
CA ALA A 18 -17.27 5.85 -2.76
C ALA A 18 -16.31 4.99 -3.61
N ASP A 19 -16.52 3.67 -3.66
CA ASP A 19 -15.74 2.74 -4.49
C ASP A 19 -15.94 3.03 -5.98
N PHE A 20 -17.20 3.22 -6.40
CA PHE A 20 -17.52 3.62 -7.77
C PHE A 20 -16.82 4.93 -8.17
N PHE A 21 -16.88 5.96 -7.30
CA PHE A 21 -16.19 7.23 -7.56
C PHE A 21 -14.68 7.07 -7.55
N GLN A 22 -14.11 6.29 -6.66
CA GLN A 22 -12.67 6.03 -6.62
C GLN A 22 -12.20 5.33 -7.88
N ASN A 23 -12.94 4.35 -8.39
CA ASN A 23 -12.58 3.60 -9.58
C ASN A 23 -12.74 4.42 -10.87
N ASN A 24 -13.73 5.30 -10.95
CA ASN A 24 -14.00 6.07 -12.16
C ASN A 24 -13.37 7.47 -12.16
N PHE A 25 -13.10 8.05 -10.98
CA PHE A 25 -12.57 9.41 -10.82
C PHE A 25 -11.27 9.43 -10.03
N THR A 26 -10.40 8.45 -10.25
CA THR A 26 -9.12 8.26 -9.52
C THR A 26 -8.24 9.49 -9.48
N LYS A 27 -8.26 10.32 -10.55
CA LYS A 27 -7.52 11.59 -10.63
C LYS A 27 -7.91 12.58 -9.52
N TYR A 28 -9.17 12.54 -9.06
CA TYR A 28 -9.71 13.50 -8.10
C TYR A 28 -9.76 12.95 -6.67
N PHE A 29 -9.93 11.62 -6.51
CA PHE A 29 -10.18 10.99 -5.20
C PHE A 29 -8.89 10.60 -4.46
N THR A 30 -7.84 10.15 -5.16
CA THR A 30 -6.60 9.74 -4.52
C THR A 30 -5.92 10.87 -3.74
N PRO A 31 -5.84 12.13 -4.26
CA PRO A 31 -5.32 13.27 -3.50
C PRO A 31 -6.19 13.68 -2.31
N MET A 32 -7.51 13.48 -2.36
CA MET A 32 -8.42 13.86 -1.26
C MET A 32 -8.27 12.97 -0.03
N ASN A 33 -7.95 11.67 -0.22
CA ASN A 33 -7.74 10.74 0.89
C ASN A 33 -6.35 10.87 1.54
N ILE A 34 -5.38 11.47 0.81
CA ILE A 34 -4.02 11.69 1.29
C ILE A 34 -3.73 13.18 1.23
N GLY A 35 -4.11 13.92 2.28
CA GLY A 35 -3.85 15.36 2.35
C GLY A 35 -2.37 15.72 2.19
N PRO A 36 -2.04 16.96 1.80
CA PRO A 36 -0.66 17.41 1.51
C PRO A 36 0.32 17.14 2.66
N VAL A 37 -0.13 17.30 3.91
CA VAL A 37 0.69 17.05 5.11
C VAL A 37 1.03 15.57 5.26
N THR A 38 0.07 14.69 5.00
CA THR A 38 0.25 13.25 5.06
C THR A 38 1.25 12.79 4.00
N THR A 39 1.12 13.28 2.77
CA THR A 39 2.02 13.01 1.66
C THR A 39 3.46 13.39 1.96
N LYS A 40 3.70 14.61 2.48
CA LYS A 40 5.04 15.09 2.83
C LYS A 40 5.69 14.20 3.90
N ASN A 41 4.93 13.75 4.89
CA ASN A 41 5.44 12.88 5.95
C ASN A 41 5.79 11.49 5.43
N TRP A 42 4.98 10.91 4.54
CA TRP A 42 5.25 9.60 3.95
C TRP A 42 6.45 9.65 3.03
N SER A 43 6.57 10.70 2.22
CA SER A 43 7.76 10.94 1.38
C SER A 43 9.04 10.96 2.20
N LYS A 44 9.03 11.58 3.40
CA LYS A 44 10.20 11.57 4.31
C LYS A 44 10.57 10.16 4.76
N ILE A 45 9.58 9.32 5.13
CA ILE A 45 9.81 7.94 5.55
C ILE A 45 10.37 7.12 4.38
N ILE A 46 9.74 7.22 3.21
CA ILE A 46 10.14 6.50 2.01
C ILE A 46 11.57 6.88 1.61
N ASN A 47 11.89 8.19 1.54
CA ASN A 47 13.22 8.67 1.17
C ASN A 47 14.31 8.30 2.20
N LYS A 48 13.96 8.20 3.49
CA LYS A 48 14.89 7.74 4.51
C LYS A 48 15.23 6.25 4.32
N PHE A 49 14.27 5.45 3.92
CA PHE A 49 14.42 4.00 3.81
C PHE A 49 15.07 3.57 2.49
N PHE A 50 14.63 4.12 1.37
CA PHE A 50 15.15 3.77 0.04
C PHE A 50 16.33 4.64 -0.36
N LYS A 51 17.27 4.05 -1.10
CA LYS A 51 18.46 4.74 -1.64
C LYS A 51 18.33 4.89 -3.16
N LYS A 52 19.00 5.86 -3.75
CA LYS A 52 18.99 6.10 -5.22
C LYS A 52 19.44 4.88 -6.06
N LYS A 53 20.25 4.00 -5.47
CA LYS A 53 20.72 2.76 -6.12
C LYS A 53 19.71 1.62 -6.11
N ASP A 54 18.66 1.70 -5.28
CA ASP A 54 17.70 0.61 -5.17
C ASP A 54 16.80 0.56 -6.41
N PHE A 55 16.50 -0.66 -6.84
CA PHE A 55 15.44 -0.92 -7.80
C PHE A 55 14.17 -1.27 -7.01
N VAL A 56 13.19 -0.39 -7.05
CA VAL A 56 12.00 -0.48 -6.22
C VAL A 56 10.84 -1.08 -7.00
N LEU A 57 10.25 -2.13 -6.43
CA LEU A 57 8.91 -2.60 -6.77
C LEU A 57 7.91 -1.91 -5.84
N ASP A 58 7.05 -1.06 -6.39
CA ASP A 58 5.94 -0.42 -5.69
C ASP A 58 4.69 -1.29 -5.89
N TYR A 59 4.39 -2.11 -4.89
CA TYR A 59 3.33 -3.10 -4.94
C TYR A 59 2.00 -2.50 -4.48
N GLY A 60 1.00 -2.44 -5.36
CA GLY A 60 -0.24 -1.69 -5.17
C GLY A 60 0.00 -0.20 -5.35
N CYS A 61 0.68 0.18 -6.45
CA CYS A 61 1.14 1.56 -6.68
C CYS A 61 -0.01 2.55 -6.96
N GLY A 62 -1.24 2.07 -7.20
CA GLY A 62 -2.35 2.91 -7.65
C GLY A 62 -1.99 3.71 -8.89
N VAL A 63 -2.25 5.01 -8.87
CA VAL A 63 -1.90 5.93 -9.97
C VAL A 63 -0.44 6.40 -9.95
N GLY A 64 0.43 5.72 -9.21
CA GLY A 64 1.86 6.01 -9.15
C GLY A 64 2.21 7.24 -8.32
N PHE A 65 1.48 7.48 -7.24
CA PHE A 65 1.58 8.68 -6.42
C PHE A 65 3.01 8.94 -5.88
N PHE A 66 3.73 7.90 -5.50
CA PHE A 66 5.07 8.01 -4.94
C PHE A 66 6.21 7.77 -5.94
N CYS A 67 5.91 7.48 -7.22
CA CYS A 67 6.92 7.13 -8.22
C CYS A 67 8.04 8.17 -8.34
N LYS A 68 7.69 9.49 -8.22
CA LYS A 68 8.64 10.61 -8.32
C LYS A 68 9.70 10.65 -7.21
N LEU A 69 9.54 9.87 -6.15
CA LEU A 69 10.55 9.72 -5.09
C LEU A 69 11.71 8.81 -5.52
N PHE A 70 11.56 8.10 -6.63
CA PHE A 70 12.52 7.09 -7.10
C PHE A 70 13.14 7.46 -8.44
N ASN A 71 14.27 6.83 -8.75
CA ASN A 71 14.83 6.91 -10.08
C ASN A 71 13.93 6.14 -11.06
N HIS A 72 13.42 6.82 -12.10
CA HIS A 72 12.50 6.23 -13.07
C HIS A 72 13.05 4.99 -13.79
N LYS A 73 14.38 4.87 -13.95
CA LYS A 73 15.04 3.67 -14.51
C LYS A 73 15.09 2.49 -13.54
N LYS A 74 14.86 2.74 -12.25
CA LYS A 74 14.94 1.75 -11.16
C LYS A 74 13.63 1.69 -10.37
N TYR A 75 12.51 1.83 -11.06
CA TYR A 75 11.18 1.78 -10.49
C TYR A 75 10.25 0.96 -11.38
N LEU A 76 9.45 0.13 -10.74
CA LEU A 76 8.33 -0.56 -11.35
C LEU A 76 7.13 -0.51 -10.40
N GLY A 77 6.08 0.17 -10.81
CA GLY A 77 4.79 0.16 -10.12
C GLY A 77 3.91 -0.98 -10.64
N VAL A 78 3.28 -1.72 -9.75
CA VAL A 78 2.30 -2.76 -10.11
C VAL A 78 1.01 -2.59 -9.32
N ASP A 79 -0.12 -2.77 -10.00
CA ASP A 79 -1.44 -2.74 -9.38
C ASP A 79 -2.38 -3.75 -10.07
N VAL A 80 -3.42 -4.19 -9.35
CA VAL A 80 -4.45 -5.08 -9.89
C VAL A 80 -5.47 -4.31 -10.73
N ASN A 81 -5.68 -3.03 -10.43
CA ASN A 81 -6.65 -2.17 -11.09
C ASN A 81 -6.07 -1.61 -12.39
N GLU A 82 -6.61 -2.05 -13.52
CA GLU A 82 -6.16 -1.64 -14.86
C GLU A 82 -6.35 -0.13 -15.09
N ASN A 83 -7.42 0.47 -14.59
CA ASN A 83 -7.67 1.91 -14.71
C ASN A 83 -6.62 2.72 -13.95
N PHE A 84 -6.17 2.25 -12.77
CA PHE A 84 -5.07 2.87 -12.05
C PHE A 84 -3.78 2.83 -12.85
N ILE A 85 -3.47 1.68 -13.47
CA ILE A 85 -2.27 1.53 -14.30
C ILE A 85 -2.32 2.41 -15.55
N LEU A 86 -3.46 2.49 -16.23
CA LEU A 86 -3.65 3.38 -17.39
C LEU A 86 -3.43 4.84 -16.99
N ASN A 87 -4.01 5.28 -15.89
CA ASN A 87 -3.83 6.63 -15.37
C ASN A 87 -2.38 6.89 -14.92
N ALA A 88 -1.76 5.92 -14.24
CA ALA A 88 -0.36 6.01 -13.82
C ALA A 88 0.57 6.23 -15.03
N LYS A 89 0.41 5.46 -16.10
CA LYS A 89 1.16 5.61 -17.35
C LYS A 89 0.95 6.96 -18.01
N LYS A 90 -0.31 7.45 -18.03
CA LYS A 90 -0.67 8.74 -18.62
C LYS A 90 -0.05 9.93 -17.87
N ILE A 91 -0.06 9.88 -16.52
CA ILE A 91 0.40 10.98 -15.66
C ILE A 91 1.93 10.97 -15.49
N ASN A 92 2.52 9.78 -15.44
CA ASN A 92 3.93 9.58 -15.09
C ASN A 92 4.69 8.87 -16.23
N THR A 93 4.72 9.46 -17.41
CA THR A 93 5.21 8.89 -18.68
C THR A 93 6.65 8.33 -18.64
N ARG A 94 7.51 8.85 -17.73
CA ARG A 94 8.90 8.38 -17.58
C ARG A 94 9.04 7.12 -16.75
N TYR A 95 7.99 6.71 -16.01
CA TYR A 95 8.01 5.59 -15.09
C TYR A 95 7.34 4.35 -15.68
N LYS A 96 7.71 3.18 -15.19
CA LYS A 96 7.13 1.92 -15.65
C LYS A 96 6.05 1.44 -14.71
N PHE A 97 4.90 1.10 -15.29
CA PHE A 97 3.75 0.57 -14.58
C PHE A 97 3.20 -0.66 -15.33
N SER A 98 2.71 -1.64 -14.58
CA SER A 98 2.20 -2.88 -15.14
C SER A 98 1.08 -3.47 -14.28
N ASN A 99 0.17 -4.19 -14.91
CA ASN A 99 -0.78 -5.01 -14.15
C ASN A 99 -0.08 -6.28 -13.65
N PHE A 100 -0.58 -6.89 -12.56
CA PHE A 100 -0.05 -8.16 -12.05
C PHE A 100 -0.11 -9.32 -13.04
N LYS A 101 -1.08 -9.30 -13.95
CA LYS A 101 -1.25 -10.31 -15.00
C LYS A 101 -0.13 -10.24 -16.04
N ASP A 102 0.51 -9.07 -16.17
CA ASP A 102 1.57 -8.88 -17.14
C ASP A 102 2.86 -9.55 -16.66
N ASN A 103 3.55 -10.24 -17.55
CA ASN A 103 4.82 -10.88 -17.24
C ASN A 103 6.01 -9.91 -17.10
N VAL A 104 5.75 -8.60 -17.14
CA VAL A 104 6.77 -7.54 -17.12
C VAL A 104 7.67 -7.62 -15.88
N THR A 105 7.11 -8.01 -14.73
CA THR A 105 7.89 -8.16 -13.49
C THR A 105 9.00 -9.21 -13.62
N LYS A 106 8.81 -10.26 -14.44
CA LYS A 106 9.81 -11.30 -14.67
C LYS A 106 11.11 -10.75 -15.26
N ASN A 107 11.01 -9.72 -16.11
CA ASN A 107 12.17 -9.08 -16.74
C ASN A 107 13.05 -8.33 -15.74
N TYR A 108 12.52 -7.99 -14.56
CA TYR A 108 13.21 -7.23 -13.52
C TYR A 108 13.57 -8.05 -12.27
N LYS A 109 13.23 -9.34 -12.24
CA LYS A 109 13.43 -10.22 -11.09
C LYS A 109 14.86 -10.13 -10.50
N LYS A 110 15.88 -10.12 -11.35
CA LYS A 110 17.29 -10.02 -10.93
C LYS A 110 17.72 -8.61 -10.52
N SER A 111 16.88 -7.61 -10.75
CA SER A 111 17.18 -6.21 -10.47
C SER A 111 16.47 -5.69 -9.22
N ILE A 112 15.21 -6.07 -9.01
CA ILE A 112 14.40 -5.62 -7.86
C ILE A 112 15.03 -6.11 -6.56
N ASN A 113 15.48 -5.16 -5.72
CA ASN A 113 16.10 -5.39 -4.43
C ASN A 113 15.44 -4.63 -3.27
N ALA A 114 14.38 -3.90 -3.59
CA ALA A 114 13.63 -3.09 -2.63
C ALA A 114 12.14 -3.11 -2.95
N ILE A 115 11.29 -3.18 -1.95
CA ILE A 115 9.84 -3.29 -2.08
C ILE A 115 9.16 -2.24 -1.21
N LEU A 116 8.24 -1.50 -1.82
CA LEU A 116 7.29 -0.63 -1.14
C LEU A 116 5.91 -1.27 -1.19
N ILE A 117 5.24 -1.36 -0.03
CA ILE A 117 3.82 -1.68 0.10
C ILE A 117 3.19 -0.57 0.93
N ASN A 118 2.31 0.21 0.33
CA ASN A 118 1.76 1.39 0.99
C ASN A 118 0.25 1.45 0.82
N ASN A 119 -0.49 1.27 1.92
CA ASN A 119 -1.95 1.23 1.92
C ASN A 119 -2.53 0.14 1.00
N VAL A 120 -2.04 -1.08 1.11
CA VAL A 120 -2.46 -2.22 0.26
C VAL A 120 -3.01 -3.38 1.10
N ILE A 121 -2.30 -3.77 2.15
CA ILE A 121 -2.60 -5.00 2.89
C ILE A 121 -3.97 -4.94 3.58
N HIS A 122 -4.45 -3.74 3.92
CA HIS A 122 -5.77 -3.57 4.52
C HIS A 122 -6.94 -3.80 3.53
N HIS A 123 -6.66 -3.95 2.24
CA HIS A 123 -7.63 -4.39 1.25
C HIS A 123 -7.63 -5.92 1.08
N LEU A 124 -6.63 -6.63 1.59
CA LEU A 124 -6.37 -8.02 1.32
C LEU A 124 -6.74 -8.94 2.49
N SER A 125 -7.45 -10.03 2.20
CA SER A 125 -7.60 -11.15 3.14
C SER A 125 -6.24 -11.79 3.44
N ASP A 126 -6.15 -12.60 4.51
CA ASP A 126 -4.91 -13.28 4.90
C ASP A 126 -4.38 -14.21 3.78
N LYS A 127 -5.28 -14.86 3.03
CA LYS A 127 -4.93 -15.65 1.84
C LYS A 127 -4.29 -14.79 0.76
N GLN A 128 -4.92 -13.66 0.43
CA GLN A 128 -4.42 -12.73 -0.59
C GLN A 128 -3.09 -12.09 -0.17
N VAL A 129 -2.88 -11.80 1.12
CA VAL A 129 -1.59 -11.33 1.63
C VAL A 129 -0.50 -12.37 1.33
N LYS A 130 -0.74 -13.65 1.65
CA LYS A 130 0.21 -14.74 1.35
C LYS A 130 0.50 -14.85 -0.15
N GLU A 131 -0.52 -14.74 -1.00
CA GLU A 131 -0.37 -14.77 -2.46
C GLU A 131 0.44 -13.57 -2.96
N SER A 132 0.22 -12.37 -2.39
CA SER A 132 1.00 -11.16 -2.68
C SER A 132 2.47 -11.35 -2.37
N PHE A 133 2.82 -11.87 -1.20
CA PHE A 133 4.21 -12.14 -0.84
C PHE A 133 4.84 -13.23 -1.69
N ARG A 134 4.08 -14.25 -2.10
CA ARG A 134 4.55 -15.25 -3.09
C ARG A 134 4.88 -14.59 -4.43
N PHE A 135 4.01 -13.70 -4.93
CA PHE A 135 4.29 -12.93 -6.15
C PHE A 135 5.54 -12.07 -6.00
N ILE A 136 5.65 -11.30 -4.91
CA ILE A 136 6.79 -10.43 -4.63
C ILE A 136 8.09 -11.25 -4.58
N GLY A 137 8.10 -12.38 -3.85
CA GLY A 137 9.27 -13.25 -3.73
C GLY A 137 9.72 -13.87 -5.06
N LYS A 138 8.77 -14.22 -5.93
CA LYS A 138 9.07 -14.73 -7.28
C LYS A 138 9.68 -13.66 -8.19
N ASN A 139 9.39 -12.39 -7.96
CA ASN A 139 9.73 -11.28 -8.85
C ASN A 139 10.79 -10.32 -8.28
N SER A 140 11.43 -10.65 -7.16
CA SER A 140 12.49 -9.86 -6.54
C SER A 140 13.69 -10.71 -6.14
N LYS A 141 14.79 -10.06 -5.77
CA LYS A 141 15.96 -10.74 -5.21
C LYS A 141 15.64 -11.34 -3.84
N LYS A 142 16.27 -12.43 -3.50
CA LYS A 142 16.24 -12.97 -2.13
C LYS A 142 16.69 -11.89 -1.14
N LYS A 143 16.07 -11.85 0.04
CA LYS A 143 16.38 -10.87 1.10
C LYS A 143 16.25 -9.40 0.64
N SER A 144 15.40 -9.12 -0.36
CA SER A 144 15.07 -7.73 -0.74
C SER A 144 14.55 -6.97 0.47
N LYS A 145 15.02 -5.73 0.64
CA LYS A 145 14.49 -4.90 1.72
C LYS A 145 13.05 -4.48 1.44
N ILE A 146 12.26 -4.37 2.49
CA ILE A 146 10.83 -4.07 2.37
C ILE A 146 10.41 -2.99 3.36
N LEU A 147 9.61 -2.05 2.88
CA LEU A 147 8.90 -1.05 3.66
C LEU A 147 7.40 -1.25 3.46
N ILE A 148 6.68 -1.42 4.57
CA ILE A 148 5.22 -1.58 4.59
C ILE A 148 4.64 -0.47 5.45
N ILE A 149 3.65 0.25 4.92
CA ILE A 149 2.94 1.33 5.62
C ILE A 149 1.46 1.04 5.51
N GLU A 150 0.80 0.81 6.64
CA GLU A 150 -0.62 0.41 6.67
C GLU A 150 -1.40 1.20 7.73
N PRO A 151 -2.68 1.50 7.49
CA PRO A 151 -3.53 2.11 8.49
C PRO A 151 -3.76 1.16 9.65
N LEU A 152 -3.78 1.70 10.87
CA LEU A 152 -4.18 0.95 12.05
C LEU A 152 -5.68 1.06 12.31
N TYR A 153 -6.24 -0.01 12.84
CA TYR A 153 -7.59 -0.02 13.36
C TYR A 153 -7.74 1.05 14.47
N PRO A 154 -8.75 1.93 14.40
CA PRO A 154 -8.96 2.95 15.42
C PRO A 154 -9.36 2.31 16.74
N THR A 155 -8.75 2.74 17.83
CA THR A 155 -9.05 2.23 19.19
C THR A 155 -10.20 2.98 19.87
N ASN A 156 -10.49 4.21 19.43
CA ASN A 156 -11.59 5.01 19.98
C ASN A 156 -12.80 4.96 19.03
N PHE A 157 -13.86 4.28 19.43
CA PHE A 157 -15.08 4.06 18.66
C PHE A 157 -15.92 5.31 18.41
N PHE A 158 -15.78 6.35 19.23
CA PHE A 158 -16.53 7.60 19.10
C PHE A 158 -15.73 8.71 18.41
N SER A 159 -14.56 8.39 17.88
CA SER A 159 -13.75 9.37 17.16
C SER A 159 -14.20 9.52 15.72
N LEU A 160 -14.09 10.75 15.17
CA LEU A 160 -14.25 10.99 13.73
C LEU A 160 -13.39 10.04 12.90
N GLN A 161 -12.19 9.70 13.39
CA GLN A 161 -11.30 8.73 12.78
C GLN A 161 -11.95 7.35 12.61
N PHE A 162 -12.73 6.89 13.58
CA PHE A 162 -13.46 5.61 13.49
C PHE A 162 -14.45 5.64 12.34
N PHE A 163 -15.26 6.70 12.21
CA PHE A 163 -16.23 6.84 11.13
C PHE A 163 -15.57 6.96 9.76
N LEU A 164 -14.51 7.77 9.64
CA LEU A 164 -13.75 7.89 8.38
C LEU A 164 -13.14 6.54 7.96
N LYS A 165 -12.65 5.75 8.92
CA LYS A 165 -12.13 4.41 8.63
C LYS A 165 -13.22 3.39 8.35
N ALA A 166 -14.43 3.57 8.88
CA ALA A 166 -15.58 2.74 8.51
C ALA A 166 -16.03 2.98 7.06
N LEU A 167 -15.81 4.17 6.54
CA LEU A 167 -16.01 4.54 5.13
C LEU A 167 -14.82 4.13 4.23
N ASP A 168 -13.68 3.77 4.80
CA ASP A 168 -12.53 3.28 4.04
C ASP A 168 -12.90 1.96 3.33
N ILE A 169 -12.55 1.87 2.05
CA ILE A 169 -12.82 0.69 1.19
C ILE A 169 -12.04 -0.54 1.67
N GLY A 170 -11.01 -0.36 2.50
CA GLY A 170 -10.22 -1.43 3.10
C GLY A 170 -11.02 -2.35 4.03
N ASN A 171 -11.34 -3.58 3.56
CA ASN A 171 -12.15 -4.54 4.32
C ASN A 171 -11.40 -5.22 5.48
N TYR A 172 -10.06 -5.12 5.49
CA TYR A 172 -9.18 -5.89 6.37
C TYR A 172 -8.21 -4.99 7.15
N ILE A 173 -8.67 -3.83 7.62
CA ILE A 173 -7.87 -3.00 8.53
C ILE A 173 -7.63 -3.80 9.82
N ARG A 174 -6.37 -3.92 10.21
CA ARG A 174 -5.94 -4.80 11.30
C ARG A 174 -5.40 -4.00 12.49
N THR A 175 -5.36 -4.65 13.64
CA THR A 175 -4.58 -4.16 14.78
C THR A 175 -3.07 -4.34 14.52
N LYS A 176 -2.21 -3.68 15.31
CA LYS A 176 -0.76 -3.88 15.23
C LYS A 176 -0.39 -5.36 15.38
N THR A 177 -1.00 -6.04 16.34
CA THR A 177 -0.74 -7.46 16.63
C THR A 177 -1.12 -8.36 15.45
N ASP A 178 -2.27 -8.10 14.81
CA ASP A 178 -2.72 -8.90 13.66
C ASP A 178 -1.82 -8.69 12.44
N TYR A 179 -1.37 -7.43 12.18
CA TYR A 179 -0.37 -7.19 11.14
C TYR A 179 0.94 -7.93 11.43
N ILE A 180 1.45 -7.87 12.67
CA ILE A 180 2.67 -8.58 13.03
C ILE A 180 2.50 -10.10 12.83
N LYS A 181 1.35 -10.65 13.25
CA LYS A 181 1.06 -12.10 13.13
C LYS A 181 1.12 -12.57 11.68
N ILE A 182 0.54 -11.80 10.74
CA ILE A 182 0.53 -12.18 9.33
C ILE A 182 1.87 -11.91 8.66
N LEU A 183 2.48 -10.74 8.92
CA LEU A 183 3.70 -10.32 8.24
C LEU A 183 4.95 -11.06 8.70
N LYS A 184 5.03 -11.51 9.97
CA LYS A 184 6.18 -12.26 10.48
C LYS A 184 6.43 -13.59 9.77
N LYS A 185 5.44 -14.09 9.03
CA LYS A 185 5.59 -15.30 8.21
C LYS A 185 6.36 -15.03 6.92
N GLU A 186 6.28 -13.83 6.40
CA GLU A 186 6.77 -13.41 5.09
C GLU A 186 7.99 -12.48 5.16
N VAL A 187 8.14 -11.77 6.28
CA VAL A 187 9.16 -10.73 6.47
C VAL A 187 9.99 -11.01 7.72
N ASN A 188 11.31 -10.94 7.59
CA ASN A 188 12.26 -10.79 8.69
C ASN A 188 12.22 -9.32 9.14
N MET A 189 11.30 -9.02 10.06
CA MET A 189 11.02 -7.68 10.55
C MET A 189 12.18 -7.18 11.42
N LYS A 190 12.73 -6.01 11.07
CA LYS A 190 13.78 -5.34 11.86
C LYS A 190 13.19 -4.36 12.85
N GLU A 191 12.17 -3.61 12.42
CA GLU A 191 11.53 -2.61 13.24
C GLU A 191 10.05 -2.46 12.88
N SER A 192 9.23 -2.11 13.85
CA SER A 192 7.86 -1.68 13.62
C SER A 192 7.48 -0.56 14.60
N TYR A 193 6.94 0.54 14.10
CA TYR A 193 6.52 1.66 14.91
C TYR A 193 5.23 2.30 14.40
N LYS A 194 4.49 2.95 15.31
CA LYS A 194 3.29 3.71 14.97
C LYS A 194 3.68 5.15 14.63
N ARG A 195 2.98 5.75 13.69
CA ARG A 195 3.09 7.18 13.39
C ARG A 195 1.72 7.79 13.15
N LYS A 196 1.49 8.95 13.74
CA LYS A 196 0.28 9.73 13.53
C LYS A 196 0.45 10.63 12.30
N PHE A 197 -0.55 10.65 11.43
CA PHE A 197 -0.63 11.47 10.22
C PHE A 197 -1.97 12.19 10.22
N GLY A 198 -1.99 13.43 10.70
CA GLY A 198 -3.24 14.15 10.93
C GLY A 198 -4.16 13.36 11.88
N MET A 199 -5.36 13.05 11.45
CA MET A 199 -6.33 12.26 12.21
C MET A 199 -6.12 10.74 12.11
N SER A 200 -5.23 10.25 11.25
CA SER A 200 -5.00 8.82 11.06
C SER A 200 -3.72 8.35 11.73
N THR A 201 -3.72 7.11 12.22
CA THR A 201 -2.52 6.44 12.71
C THR A 201 -2.17 5.31 11.75
N ALA A 202 -0.92 5.29 11.30
CA ALA A 202 -0.37 4.19 10.52
C ALA A 202 0.64 3.40 11.34
N ILE A 203 0.81 2.13 10.95
CA ILE A 203 1.92 1.28 11.36
C ILE A 203 2.91 1.19 10.21
N ILE A 204 4.18 1.36 10.55
CA ILE A 204 5.30 1.24 9.62
C ILE A 204 6.09 -0.01 10.01
N PHE A 205 6.33 -0.88 9.05
CA PHE A 205 7.20 -2.05 9.19
C PHE A 205 8.33 -1.96 8.19
N HIS A 206 9.54 -2.25 8.62
CA HIS A 206 10.63 -2.47 7.70
C HIS A 206 11.49 -3.67 8.09
N GLY A 207 12.10 -4.28 7.08
CA GLY A 207 12.87 -5.48 7.22
C GLY A 207 13.31 -6.02 5.87
N TYR A 208 13.34 -7.34 5.76
CA TYR A 208 13.74 -8.04 4.56
C TYR A 208 12.77 -9.18 4.27
N LEU A 209 12.51 -9.45 2.99
CA LEU A 209 11.78 -10.65 2.59
C LEU A 209 12.45 -11.90 3.16
N LYS A 210 11.66 -12.83 3.63
CA LYS A 210 12.12 -14.19 3.90
C LYS A 210 12.47 -14.85 2.57
N SER A 211 13.55 -15.62 2.60
CA SER A 211 13.97 -16.46 1.47
C SER A 211 13.12 -17.71 1.38
#